data_ee7b7b50d5323cc3c3ae488d4bae2101
#
_entry.id   ee7b7b50d5323cc3c3ae488d4bae2101
#
_cell.length_a   1.000
_cell.length_b   1.000
_cell.length_c   1.000
_cell.angle_alpha   90.00
_cell.angle_beta   90.00
_cell.angle_gamma   90.00
#
_symmetry.space_group_name_H-M   'P 1'
#
loop_
_entity.id
_entity.type
_entity.pdbx_description
1 polymer ?
#
loop_
_entity_poly.entity_id
_entity_poly.type
_entity_poly.pdbx_seq_one_letter_code
_entity_poly.pdbx_strand_id
1 'polypeptide(L)'
;MTQPRTLLDKLWDAHEILRRDDGASLLWVDRHLVHEGSHHAFAKIGQKQIRVKEPNLTFGVLDHYVPTNRVGIQIDPSIPRMMQTLRDNAAMHGFKLFDLTHQNQGIVHVIGPELGLTLPGLLVNCG
;
A
#
# COMPACT_ATOMS: atom_id res chain seq x y z
N MET A 1 -30.97 5.00 24.48
CA MET A 1 -29.64 4.44 24.81
C MET A 1 -29.10 3.87 23.51
N THR A 2 -27.95 4.34 23.08
CA THR A 2 -27.29 3.78 21.87
C THR A 2 -26.77 2.38 22.19
N GLN A 3 -27.01 1.43 21.28
CA GLN A 3 -26.48 0.07 21.40
C GLN A 3 -24.93 0.10 21.49
N PRO A 4 -24.31 -0.75 22.34
CA PRO A 4 -22.86 -0.88 22.37
C PRO A 4 -22.32 -1.27 20.98
N ARG A 5 -21.21 -0.65 20.58
CA ARG A 5 -20.59 -0.87 19.29
C ARG A 5 -19.13 -1.28 19.46
N THR A 6 -18.69 -2.23 18.66
CA THR A 6 -17.28 -2.63 18.61
C THR A 6 -16.41 -1.54 17.94
N LEU A 7 -15.10 -1.64 18.10
CA LEU A 7 -14.17 -0.78 17.36
C LEU A 7 -14.33 -0.97 15.84
N LEU A 8 -14.52 -2.21 15.42
CA LEU A 8 -14.74 -2.53 14.00
C LEU A 8 -15.98 -1.83 13.44
N ASP A 9 -17.12 -1.88 14.17
CA ASP A 9 -18.35 -1.22 13.73
C ASP A 9 -18.14 0.29 13.55
N LYS A 10 -17.39 0.91 14.49
CA LYS A 10 -17.11 2.35 14.44
C LYS A 10 -16.22 2.72 13.25
N LEU A 11 -15.17 1.93 13.01
CA LEU A 11 -14.27 2.14 11.88
C LEU A 11 -14.98 1.90 10.55
N TRP A 12 -15.77 0.83 10.47
CA TRP A 12 -16.54 0.51 9.26
C TRP A 12 -17.48 1.65 8.88
N ASP A 13 -18.31 2.09 9.79
CA ASP A 13 -19.28 3.16 9.53
C ASP A 13 -18.63 4.50 9.18
N ALA A 14 -17.44 4.77 9.79
CA ALA A 14 -16.70 5.99 9.47
C ALA A 14 -16.11 6.00 8.04
N HIS A 15 -15.93 4.81 7.44
CA HIS A 15 -15.32 4.66 6.12
C HIS A 15 -16.29 4.17 5.04
N GLU A 16 -17.52 3.75 5.41
CA GLU A 16 -18.50 3.28 4.44
C GLU A 16 -19.05 4.46 3.62
N ILE A 17 -18.77 4.44 2.31
CA ILE A 17 -19.27 5.42 1.35
C ILE A 17 -20.66 5.01 0.85
N LEU A 18 -20.81 3.72 0.55
CA LEU A 18 -22.00 3.15 -0.04
C LEU A 18 -22.14 1.69 0.34
N ARG A 19 -23.35 1.28 0.69
CA ARG A 19 -23.73 -0.12 0.80
C ARG A 19 -24.62 -0.52 -0.39
N ARG A 20 -24.23 -1.59 -1.05
CA ARG A 20 -24.96 -2.13 -2.20
C ARG A 20 -26.09 -3.06 -1.75
N ASP A 21 -27.04 -3.30 -2.64
CA ASP A 21 -28.17 -4.20 -2.39
C ASP A 21 -27.75 -5.67 -2.18
N ASP A 22 -26.59 -6.06 -2.73
CA ASP A 22 -25.99 -7.39 -2.54
C ASP A 22 -25.26 -7.55 -1.20
N GLY A 23 -25.26 -6.51 -0.34
CA GLY A 23 -24.63 -6.48 0.96
C GLY A 23 -23.16 -6.07 0.94
N ALA A 24 -22.54 -5.88 -0.23
CA ALA A 24 -21.17 -5.37 -0.33
C ALA A 24 -21.11 -3.87 -0.01
N SER A 25 -20.05 -3.45 0.65
CA SER A 25 -19.81 -2.03 0.97
C SER A 25 -18.62 -1.49 0.18
N LEU A 26 -18.75 -0.26 -0.30
CA LEU A 26 -17.64 0.53 -0.80
C LEU A 26 -17.07 1.33 0.37
N LEU A 27 -15.81 1.08 0.70
CA LEU A 27 -15.12 1.75 1.79
C LEU A 27 -14.11 2.76 1.25
N TRP A 28 -13.98 3.89 1.94
CA TRP A 28 -12.85 4.79 1.76
C TRP A 28 -11.60 4.19 2.41
N VAL A 29 -10.48 4.20 1.68
CA VAL A 29 -9.17 3.78 2.18
C VAL A 29 -8.31 5.02 2.42
N ASP A 30 -7.91 5.25 3.68
CA ASP A 30 -7.13 6.43 4.07
C ASP A 30 -5.68 6.36 3.64
N ARG A 31 -5.12 5.14 3.60
CA ARG A 31 -3.73 4.90 3.18
C ARG A 31 -3.64 3.62 2.36
N HIS A 32 -2.83 3.69 1.33
CA HIS A 32 -2.49 2.53 0.53
C HIS A 32 -0.99 2.26 0.61
N LEU A 33 -0.61 1.12 1.15
CA LEU A 33 0.77 0.65 1.19
C LEU A 33 0.96 -0.36 0.06
N VAL A 34 1.92 -0.10 -0.82
CA VAL A 34 2.25 -0.94 -1.97
C VAL A 34 3.69 -1.41 -1.92
N HIS A 35 3.94 -2.60 -2.42
CA HIS A 35 5.26 -3.20 -2.48
C HIS A 35 5.50 -3.84 -3.86
N GLU A 36 6.60 -4.58 -4.03
CA GLU A 36 6.96 -5.16 -5.33
C GLU A 36 5.88 -6.10 -5.90
N GLY A 37 5.12 -6.79 -5.03
CA GLY A 37 4.01 -7.66 -5.43
C GLY A 37 2.81 -6.93 -6.03
N SER A 38 2.68 -5.61 -5.80
CA SER A 38 1.56 -4.81 -6.31
C SER A 38 1.59 -4.59 -7.83
N HIS A 39 2.59 -5.11 -8.54
CA HIS A 39 2.75 -4.93 -10.00
C HIS A 39 1.51 -5.36 -10.81
N HIS A 40 0.78 -6.38 -10.35
CA HIS A 40 -0.46 -6.82 -11.01
C HIS A 40 -1.56 -5.76 -11.01
N ALA A 41 -1.70 -5.02 -9.90
CA ALA A 41 -2.67 -3.93 -9.79
C ALA A 41 -2.29 -2.77 -10.72
N PHE A 42 -1.01 -2.38 -10.72
CA PHE A 42 -0.50 -1.33 -11.61
C PHE A 42 -0.64 -1.70 -13.09
N ALA A 43 -0.41 -2.97 -13.46
CA ALA A 43 -0.64 -3.44 -14.82
C ALA A 43 -2.12 -3.24 -15.25
N LYS A 44 -3.08 -3.55 -14.36
CA LYS A 44 -4.52 -3.39 -14.64
C LYS A 44 -4.92 -1.91 -14.80
N ILE A 45 -4.43 -1.02 -13.94
CA ILE A 45 -4.75 0.42 -14.07
C ILE A 45 -4.04 1.02 -15.29
N GLY A 46 -2.84 0.55 -15.62
CA GLY A 46 -2.12 0.96 -16.83
C GLY A 46 -2.88 0.59 -18.12
N GLN A 47 -3.42 -0.65 -18.21
CA GLN A 47 -4.27 -1.08 -19.34
C GLN A 47 -5.51 -0.20 -19.51
N LYS A 48 -6.06 0.31 -18.41
CA LYS A 48 -7.20 1.23 -18.40
C LYS A 48 -6.82 2.69 -18.59
N GLN A 49 -5.54 3.00 -18.70
CA GLN A 49 -5.01 4.37 -18.76
C GLN A 49 -5.43 5.24 -17.56
N ILE A 50 -5.59 4.62 -16.39
CA ILE A 50 -5.98 5.29 -15.14
C ILE A 50 -4.72 5.54 -14.31
N ARG A 51 -4.66 6.68 -13.64
CA ARG A 51 -3.62 7.00 -12.65
C ARG A 51 -4.10 6.72 -11.22
N VAL A 52 -3.14 6.54 -10.31
CA VAL A 52 -3.44 6.54 -8.87
C VAL A 52 -4.11 7.86 -8.53
N LYS A 53 -5.29 7.78 -7.91
CA LYS A 53 -6.13 8.94 -7.61
C LYS A 53 -5.53 9.81 -6.50
N GLU A 54 -5.02 9.16 -5.46
CA GLU A 54 -4.50 9.82 -4.26
C GLU A 54 -3.03 9.42 -4.03
N PRO A 55 -2.09 9.95 -4.84
CA PRO A 55 -0.69 9.58 -4.73
C PRO A 55 -0.06 10.00 -3.40
N ASN A 56 -0.54 11.08 -2.77
CA ASN A 56 -0.07 11.53 -1.46
C ASN A 56 -0.51 10.62 -0.29
N LEU A 57 -1.50 9.74 -0.53
CA LEU A 57 -1.99 8.75 0.43
C LEU A 57 -1.51 7.34 0.08
N THR A 58 -0.67 7.19 -0.96
CA THR A 58 -0.08 5.94 -1.41
C THR A 58 1.41 5.94 -1.13
N PHE A 59 1.91 4.87 -0.54
CA PHE A 59 3.31 4.73 -0.14
C PHE A 59 3.87 3.40 -0.63
N GLY A 60 4.92 3.45 -1.44
CA GLY A 60 5.63 2.28 -1.92
C GLY A 60 6.82 1.92 -1.02
N VAL A 61 7.03 0.63 -0.80
CA VAL A 61 8.16 0.13 -0.02
C VAL A 61 8.79 -1.05 -0.76
N LEU A 62 10.11 -1.06 -0.86
CA LEU A 62 10.86 -2.24 -1.29
C LEU A 62 11.26 -3.03 -0.04
N ASP A 63 10.56 -4.12 0.26
CA ASP A 63 10.81 -4.90 1.48
C ASP A 63 10.57 -6.42 1.36
N HIS A 64 9.67 -6.88 0.49
CA HIS A 64 9.27 -8.29 0.43
C HIS A 64 10.35 -9.20 -0.16
N TYR A 65 11.18 -8.68 -1.07
CA TYR A 65 12.23 -9.42 -1.77
C TYR A 65 13.63 -8.88 -1.48
N VAL A 66 13.77 -8.09 -0.43
CA VAL A 66 15.05 -7.53 0.00
C VAL A 66 15.71 -8.48 0.99
N PRO A 67 16.90 -9.02 0.69
CA PRO A 67 17.62 -9.91 1.61
C PRO A 67 18.12 -9.11 2.82
N THR A 68 18.06 -9.72 4.00
CA THR A 68 18.59 -9.14 5.24
C THR A 68 20.11 -9.11 5.27
N ASN A 69 20.77 -10.05 4.60
CA ASN A 69 22.21 -9.99 4.37
C ASN A 69 22.47 -9.46 2.95
N ARG A 70 23.29 -8.46 2.82
CA ARG A 70 23.64 -7.83 1.53
C ARG A 70 24.79 -8.53 0.80
N VAL A 71 25.26 -9.69 1.28
CA VAL A 71 26.43 -10.38 0.76
C VAL A 71 26.01 -11.66 0.02
N GLY A 72 26.26 -11.70 -1.28
CA GLY A 72 26.38 -12.94 -2.06
C GLY A 72 25.13 -13.77 -2.34
N ILE A 73 23.94 -13.22 -2.19
CA ILE A 73 22.73 -13.94 -2.56
C ILE A 73 22.52 -13.86 -4.08
N GLN A 74 22.41 -15.00 -4.74
CA GLN A 74 21.80 -15.08 -6.05
C GLN A 74 20.31 -14.75 -5.91
N ILE A 75 19.94 -13.53 -6.25
CA ILE A 75 18.55 -13.10 -6.31
C ILE A 75 17.97 -13.62 -7.64
N ASP A 76 16.79 -14.21 -7.58
CA ASP A 76 16.04 -14.57 -8.79
C ASP A 76 16.01 -13.37 -9.75
N PRO A 77 16.35 -13.55 -11.05
CA PRO A 77 16.39 -12.44 -12.01
C PRO A 77 15.08 -11.67 -12.17
N SER A 78 13.94 -12.24 -11.75
CA SER A 78 12.66 -11.55 -11.76
C SER A 78 12.57 -10.45 -10.67
N ILE A 79 13.27 -10.60 -9.56
CA ILE A 79 13.20 -9.69 -8.40
C ILE A 79 13.68 -8.27 -8.76
N PRO A 80 14.86 -8.07 -9.35
CA PRO A 80 15.28 -6.74 -9.78
C PRO A 80 14.29 -6.07 -10.74
N ARG A 81 13.65 -6.86 -11.59
CA ARG A 81 12.61 -6.37 -12.52
C ARG A 81 11.36 -5.90 -11.76
N MET A 82 10.90 -6.66 -10.77
CA MET A 82 9.76 -6.27 -9.94
C MET A 82 10.05 -4.98 -9.16
N MET A 83 11.24 -4.87 -8.56
CA MET A 83 11.70 -3.66 -7.87
C MET A 83 11.73 -2.46 -8.83
N GLN A 84 12.26 -2.63 -10.03
CA GLN A 84 12.30 -1.56 -11.03
C GLN A 84 10.89 -1.16 -11.45
N THR A 85 9.98 -2.12 -11.64
CA THR A 85 8.57 -1.86 -11.95
C THR A 85 7.91 -1.00 -10.87
N LEU A 86 8.20 -1.23 -9.58
CA LEU A 86 7.66 -0.40 -8.50
C LEU A 86 8.23 1.03 -8.55
N ARG A 87 9.53 1.19 -8.85
CA ARG A 87 10.16 2.51 -9.06
C ARG A 87 9.50 3.28 -10.21
N ASP A 88 9.31 2.62 -11.33
CA ASP A 88 8.69 3.19 -12.52
C ASP A 88 7.24 3.62 -12.24
N ASN A 89 6.48 2.79 -11.52
CA ASN A 89 5.13 3.11 -11.10
C ASN A 89 5.10 4.28 -10.11
N ALA A 90 6.04 4.35 -9.16
CA ALA A 90 6.13 5.47 -8.23
C ALA A 90 6.40 6.78 -8.96
N ALA A 91 7.34 6.77 -9.91
CA ALA A 91 7.64 7.94 -10.74
C ALA A 91 6.45 8.34 -11.63
N MET A 92 5.82 7.35 -12.28
CA MET A 92 4.68 7.57 -13.18
C MET A 92 3.47 8.15 -12.45
N HIS A 93 3.13 7.60 -11.29
CA HIS A 93 1.91 7.95 -10.55
C HIS A 93 2.12 9.04 -9.50
N GLY A 94 3.37 9.33 -9.13
CA GLY A 94 3.74 10.41 -8.22
C GLY A 94 3.59 10.08 -6.73
N PHE A 95 3.56 8.80 -6.35
CA PHE A 95 3.53 8.43 -4.94
C PHE A 95 4.93 8.26 -4.35
N LYS A 96 5.05 8.42 -3.02
CA LYS A 96 6.31 8.31 -2.30
C LYS A 96 6.79 6.87 -2.26
N LEU A 97 8.07 6.64 -2.60
CA LEU A 97 8.73 5.34 -2.53
C LEU A 97 9.85 5.35 -1.47
N PHE A 98 9.82 4.37 -0.58
CA PHE A 98 10.90 4.03 0.33
C PHE A 98 11.78 2.95 -0.34
N ASP A 99 12.70 3.42 -1.20
CA ASP A 99 13.64 2.57 -1.94
C ASP A 99 14.78 2.09 -1.04
N LEU A 100 15.58 1.14 -1.50
CA LEU A 100 16.68 0.50 -0.76
C LEU A 100 17.70 1.47 -0.16
N THR A 101 17.88 2.64 -0.76
CA THR A 101 18.79 3.68 -0.29
C THR A 101 18.13 4.76 0.57
N HIS A 102 16.80 4.69 0.71
CA HIS A 102 16.08 5.67 1.54
C HIS A 102 16.33 5.40 3.02
N GLN A 103 16.65 6.46 3.79
CA GLN A 103 17.00 6.35 5.22
C GLN A 103 15.92 5.66 6.08
N ASN A 104 14.65 5.74 5.68
CA ASN A 104 13.51 5.14 6.35
C ASN A 104 13.01 3.87 5.64
N GLN A 105 13.84 3.24 4.80
CA GLN A 105 13.49 1.95 4.21
C GLN A 105 13.48 0.87 5.29
N GLY A 106 12.44 0.04 5.28
CA GLY A 106 12.27 -1.05 6.24
C GLY A 106 11.04 -1.89 5.88
N ILE A 107 10.62 -2.74 6.78
CA ILE A 107 9.43 -3.57 6.61
C ILE A 107 8.18 -2.67 6.56
N VAL A 108 7.34 -2.84 5.55
CA VAL A 108 6.17 -1.98 5.30
C VAL A 108 5.27 -1.83 6.52
N HIS A 109 5.01 -2.92 7.25
CA HIS A 109 4.17 -2.91 8.45
C HIS A 109 4.85 -2.32 9.69
N VAL A 110 6.15 -2.08 9.65
CA VAL A 110 6.92 -1.43 10.71
C VAL A 110 7.05 0.06 10.42
N ILE A 111 7.49 0.44 9.22
CA ILE A 111 7.64 1.86 8.87
C ILE A 111 6.31 2.60 8.83
N GLY A 112 5.21 1.92 8.53
CA GLY A 112 3.86 2.49 8.55
C GLY A 112 3.57 3.23 9.87
N PRO A 113 3.53 2.54 11.01
CA PRO A 113 3.30 3.18 12.31
C PRO A 113 4.47 4.04 12.77
N GLU A 114 5.73 3.65 12.54
CA GLU A 114 6.90 4.43 12.99
C GLU A 114 6.99 5.82 12.34
N LEU A 115 6.58 5.93 11.08
CA LEU A 115 6.59 7.21 10.36
C LEU A 115 5.24 7.95 10.41
N GLY A 116 4.27 7.43 11.16
CA GLY A 116 2.93 8.01 11.23
C GLY A 116 2.14 7.90 9.92
N LEU A 117 2.50 6.99 9.03
CA LEU A 117 1.75 6.74 7.79
C LEU A 117 0.45 5.98 8.09
N THR A 118 0.48 5.13 9.10
CA THR A 118 -0.68 4.39 9.60
C THR A 118 -0.94 4.79 11.04
N LEU A 119 -2.12 5.32 11.31
CA LEU A 119 -2.51 5.82 12.62
C LEU A 119 -3.79 5.12 13.11
N PRO A 120 -4.03 5.07 14.45
CA PRO A 120 -5.29 4.56 14.97
C PRO A 120 -6.49 5.31 14.35
N GLY A 121 -7.48 4.57 13.92
CA GLY A 121 -8.69 5.13 13.29
C GLY A 121 -8.64 5.20 11.78
N LEU A 122 -7.51 4.92 11.13
CA LEU A 122 -7.40 4.86 9.68
C LEU A 122 -7.71 3.45 9.15
N LEU A 123 -8.34 3.39 7.98
CA LEU A 123 -8.45 2.20 7.16
C LEU A 123 -7.28 2.15 6.17
N VAL A 124 -6.48 1.10 6.25
CA VAL A 124 -5.28 0.93 5.44
C VAL A 124 -5.45 -0.29 4.53
N ASN A 125 -5.24 -0.10 3.24
CA ASN A 125 -5.06 -1.22 2.31
C ASN A 125 -3.56 -1.49 2.14
N CYS A 126 -3.16 -2.76 2.25
CA CYS A 126 -1.79 -3.18 2.02
C CYS A 126 -1.77 -4.36 1.04
N GLY A 127 -1.03 -4.22 -0.07
CA GLY A 127 -0.96 -5.27 -1.09
C GLY A 127 -0.18 -4.90 -2.31
#